data_24e43bcbd70becd8302ed53c9794c488
#
_entry.id   24e43bcbd70becd8302ed53c9794c488
#
_cell.length_a   1.000
_cell.length_b   1.000
_cell.length_c   1.000
_cell.angle_alpha   90.00
_cell.angle_beta   90.00
_cell.angle_gamma   90.00
#
_symmetry.space_group_name_H-M   'P 1'
#
loop_
_entity.id
_entity.type
_entity.pdbx_description
1 polymer ?
#
loop_
_entity_poly.entity_id
_entity_poly.type
_entity_poly.pdbx_seq_one_letter_code
_entity_poly.pdbx_strand_id
1 'polypeptide(L)'
;TEELSSKIILLANSSTHHLSRSIVNYLNPTKTTLNWELNDFIEVPGEGIQANIEGQLFKLGSANFTSAKHHKKDLETATFLSINDNFIGKFIFKSQLRNGIPELIQSLKTKFEIHILSGDNNKDLLLMSDLLEKDLNIRFNQTPKDKFEYIEQLKKQNKKVMMIGDGLNDSGALEASNVGL
;
A
#
# COMPACT_ATOMS: atom_id res chain seq x y z
N THR A 1 5.93 -21.29 13.21
CA THR A 1 7.11 -21.63 14.03
C THR A 1 8.12 -20.49 13.93
N GLU A 2 8.95 -20.27 14.93
CA GLU A 2 10.01 -19.25 14.96
C GLU A 2 10.98 -19.40 13.79
N GLU A 3 11.32 -20.64 13.46
CA GLU A 3 12.20 -20.96 12.34
C GLU A 3 11.63 -20.47 11.00
N LEU A 4 10.36 -20.73 10.70
CA LEU A 4 9.71 -20.24 9.49
C LEU A 4 9.71 -18.71 9.44
N SER A 5 9.40 -18.06 10.56
CA SER A 5 9.43 -16.59 10.65
C SER A 5 10.81 -16.04 10.35
N SER A 6 11.87 -16.66 10.86
CA SER A 6 13.26 -16.24 10.62
C SER A 6 13.65 -16.37 9.14
N LYS A 7 13.25 -17.46 8.46
CA LYS A 7 13.48 -17.66 7.02
C LYS A 7 12.72 -16.63 6.17
N ILE A 8 11.48 -16.30 6.55
CA ILE A 8 10.69 -15.26 5.89
C ILE A 8 11.34 -13.89 6.07
N ILE A 9 11.80 -13.56 7.29
CA ILE A 9 12.50 -12.31 7.58
C ILE A 9 13.77 -12.20 6.72
N LEU A 10 14.55 -13.28 6.62
CA LEU A 10 15.76 -13.31 5.81
C LEU A 10 15.47 -13.01 4.35
N LEU A 11 14.45 -13.66 3.77
CA LEU A 11 14.01 -13.40 2.39
C LEU A 11 13.49 -11.97 2.21
N ALA A 12 12.61 -11.51 3.10
CA ALA A 12 11.99 -10.19 3.01
C ALA A 12 13.00 -9.04 3.19
N ASN A 13 14.02 -9.20 4.04
CA ASN A 13 15.09 -8.22 4.22
C ASN A 13 15.98 -8.03 2.98
N SER A 14 15.99 -8.99 2.07
CA SER A 14 16.75 -8.89 0.82
C SER A 14 16.10 -7.98 -0.23
N SER A 15 14.88 -7.50 0.02
CA SER A 15 14.17 -6.54 -0.85
C SER A 15 13.93 -5.21 -0.15
N THR A 16 14.03 -4.12 -0.92
CA THR A 16 13.70 -2.76 -0.43
C THR A 16 12.22 -2.41 -0.54
N HIS A 17 11.40 -3.31 -1.07
CA HIS A 17 9.98 -3.08 -1.30
C HIS A 17 9.23 -2.83 0.03
N HIS A 18 8.30 -1.87 0.04
CA HIS A 18 7.59 -1.47 1.26
C HIS A 18 6.81 -2.60 1.93
N LEU A 19 6.21 -3.53 1.16
CA LEU A 19 5.50 -4.70 1.72
C LEU A 19 6.47 -5.66 2.39
N SER A 20 7.66 -5.87 1.83
CA SER A 20 8.71 -6.70 2.46
C SER A 20 9.13 -6.12 3.81
N ARG A 21 9.35 -4.80 3.87
CA ARG A 21 9.66 -4.11 5.14
C ARG A 21 8.52 -4.23 6.16
N SER A 22 7.26 -4.15 5.71
CA SER A 22 6.10 -4.32 6.58
C SER A 22 6.03 -5.74 7.17
N ILE A 23 6.35 -6.77 6.37
CA ILE A 23 6.41 -8.17 6.84
C ILE A 23 7.50 -8.33 7.89
N VAL A 24 8.70 -7.79 7.65
CA VAL A 24 9.81 -7.84 8.62
C VAL A 24 9.41 -7.18 9.95
N ASN A 25 8.80 -5.98 9.88
CA ASN A 25 8.35 -5.27 11.07
C ASN A 25 7.25 -6.04 11.84
N TYR A 26 6.33 -6.68 11.11
CA TYR A 26 5.25 -7.48 11.71
C TYR A 26 5.79 -8.73 12.42
N LEU A 27 6.73 -9.43 11.80
CA LEU A 27 7.33 -10.65 12.37
C LEU A 27 8.28 -10.34 13.51
N ASN A 28 8.69 -9.10 13.68
CA ASN A 28 9.48 -8.55 14.78
C ASN A 28 10.66 -9.48 15.17
N PRO A 29 11.81 -9.39 14.50
CA PRO A 29 12.93 -10.30 14.72
C PRO A 29 13.50 -10.13 16.13
N THR A 30 12.95 -10.86 17.11
CA THR A 30 13.58 -11.00 18.41
C THR A 30 14.80 -11.91 18.26
N LYS A 31 15.99 -11.30 18.15
CA LYS A 31 17.35 -11.83 18.41
C LYS A 31 17.68 -13.30 18.05
N THR A 32 17.00 -13.96 17.16
CA THR A 32 17.42 -15.28 16.73
C THR A 32 18.30 -15.13 15.50
N THR A 33 19.59 -14.91 15.70
CA THR A 33 20.62 -15.00 14.66
C THR A 33 20.81 -16.48 14.30
N LEU A 34 19.84 -17.06 13.62
CA LEU A 34 20.07 -18.31 12.92
C LEU A 34 20.78 -17.93 11.62
N ASN A 35 22.01 -18.39 11.45
CA ASN A 35 22.80 -18.17 10.24
C ASN A 35 22.26 -19.07 9.11
N TRP A 36 21.11 -18.71 8.55
CA TRP A 36 20.61 -19.34 7.35
C TRP A 36 21.32 -18.75 6.13
N GLU A 37 21.80 -19.59 5.23
CA GLU A 37 22.30 -19.15 3.93
C GLU A 37 21.13 -18.92 2.96
N LEU A 38 21.12 -17.75 2.37
CA LEU A 38 20.17 -17.39 1.32
C LEU A 38 20.92 -17.41 -0.02
N ASN A 39 20.53 -18.32 -0.90
CA ASN A 39 21.13 -18.50 -2.21
C ASN A 39 20.12 -18.20 -3.32
N ASP A 40 20.62 -17.87 -4.50
CA ASP A 40 19.82 -17.65 -5.73
C ASP A 40 18.68 -16.64 -5.54
N PHE A 41 18.96 -15.52 -4.86
CA PHE A 41 17.97 -14.47 -4.68
C PHE A 41 17.59 -13.82 -6.02
N ILE A 42 16.31 -13.78 -6.31
CA ILE A 42 15.74 -13.13 -7.50
C ILE A 42 14.57 -12.23 -7.07
N GLU A 43 14.60 -10.98 -7.49
CA GLU A 43 13.46 -10.06 -7.40
C GLU A 43 12.87 -9.86 -8.79
N VAL A 44 11.58 -10.22 -8.94
CA VAL A 44 10.81 -10.07 -10.18
C VAL A 44 9.91 -8.84 -10.04
N PRO A 45 10.16 -7.75 -10.77
CA PRO A 45 9.39 -6.51 -10.65
C PRO A 45 7.88 -6.74 -10.85
N GLY A 46 7.07 -6.25 -9.89
CA GLY A 46 5.62 -6.39 -9.91
C GLY A 46 5.08 -7.78 -9.52
N GLU A 47 5.94 -8.78 -9.37
CA GLU A 47 5.55 -10.15 -9.05
C GLU A 47 5.93 -10.53 -7.60
N GLY A 48 7.21 -10.42 -7.25
CA GLY A 48 7.69 -10.79 -5.92
C GLY A 48 9.17 -11.14 -5.87
N ILE A 49 9.55 -11.80 -4.78
CA ILE A 49 10.92 -12.22 -4.49
C ILE A 49 10.98 -13.72 -4.23
N GLN A 50 12.08 -14.34 -4.59
CA GLN A 50 12.34 -15.74 -4.29
C GLN A 50 13.82 -15.98 -3.95
N ALA A 51 14.08 -17.01 -3.17
CA ALA A 51 15.43 -17.50 -2.90
C ALA A 51 15.39 -18.96 -2.42
N ASN A 52 16.54 -19.64 -2.53
CA ASN A 52 16.78 -20.92 -1.88
C ASN A 52 17.29 -20.69 -0.46
N ILE A 53 16.62 -21.26 0.53
CA ILE A 53 17.02 -21.27 1.93
C ILE A 53 17.01 -22.71 2.38
N GLU A 54 18.19 -23.24 2.75
CA GLU A 54 18.39 -24.65 3.12
C GLU A 54 17.81 -25.65 2.09
N GLY A 55 18.05 -25.43 0.81
CA GLY A 55 17.60 -26.33 -0.26
C GLY A 55 16.09 -26.27 -0.54
N GLN A 56 15.35 -25.33 0.07
CA GLN A 56 13.95 -25.08 -0.18
C GLN A 56 13.75 -23.76 -0.93
N LEU A 57 12.95 -23.77 -1.97
CA LEU A 57 12.61 -22.57 -2.72
C LEU A 57 11.48 -21.80 -2.01
N PHE A 58 11.82 -20.68 -1.41
CA PHE A 58 10.88 -19.73 -0.83
C PHE A 58 10.47 -18.69 -1.86
N LYS A 59 9.17 -18.44 -2.00
CA LYS A 59 8.63 -17.35 -2.82
C LYS A 59 7.71 -16.48 -1.97
N LEU A 60 7.84 -15.16 -2.11
CA LEU A 60 7.01 -14.18 -1.44
C LEU A 60 6.58 -13.12 -2.47
N GLY A 61 5.26 -13.01 -2.73
CA GLY A 61 4.82 -12.11 -3.80
C GLY A 61 3.35 -12.25 -4.17
N SER A 62 3.04 -11.98 -5.45
CA SER A 62 1.69 -12.08 -5.99
C SER A 62 1.14 -13.51 -5.92
N ALA A 63 -0.19 -13.65 -5.97
CA ALA A 63 -0.84 -14.96 -5.99
C ALA A 63 -0.45 -15.80 -7.22
N ASN A 64 -0.12 -15.14 -8.34
CA ASN A 64 0.34 -15.82 -9.54
C ASN A 64 1.76 -16.36 -9.37
N PHE A 65 2.65 -15.52 -8.85
CA PHE A 65 4.07 -15.83 -8.62
C PHE A 65 4.28 -16.99 -7.64
N THR A 66 3.41 -17.09 -6.64
CA THR A 66 3.48 -18.08 -5.56
C THR A 66 2.54 -19.27 -5.77
N SER A 67 1.99 -19.45 -6.98
CA SER A 67 1.03 -20.52 -7.30
C SER A 67 -0.22 -20.53 -6.40
N ALA A 68 -0.57 -19.40 -5.79
CA ALA A 68 -1.63 -19.26 -4.78
C ALA A 68 -2.93 -18.67 -5.35
N LYS A 69 -3.21 -18.78 -6.65
CA LYS A 69 -4.36 -18.14 -7.33
C LYS A 69 -5.70 -18.40 -6.64
N HIS A 70 -5.93 -19.61 -6.17
CA HIS A 70 -7.18 -20.02 -5.51
C HIS A 70 -7.36 -19.40 -4.11
N HIS A 71 -6.30 -18.77 -3.56
CA HIS A 71 -6.31 -18.16 -2.24
C HIS A 71 -6.46 -16.64 -2.29
N LYS A 72 -6.51 -16.05 -3.49
CA LYS A 72 -6.68 -14.62 -3.71
C LYS A 72 -8.15 -14.23 -3.50
N LYS A 73 -8.38 -13.17 -2.74
CA LYS A 73 -9.67 -12.47 -2.66
C LYS A 73 -9.52 -11.09 -3.32
N ASP A 74 -10.53 -10.67 -4.07
CA ASP A 74 -10.44 -9.48 -4.94
C ASP A 74 -10.21 -8.16 -4.19
N LEU A 75 -10.67 -8.07 -2.95
CA LEU A 75 -10.59 -6.83 -2.15
C LEU A 75 -9.44 -6.81 -1.13
N GLU A 76 -8.56 -7.81 -1.14
CA GLU A 76 -7.44 -7.87 -0.21
C GLU A 76 -6.13 -7.43 -0.86
N THR A 77 -5.40 -6.51 -0.24
CA THR A 77 -3.97 -6.32 -0.52
C THR A 77 -3.21 -7.37 0.27
N ALA A 78 -2.64 -8.33 -0.43
CA ALA A 78 -1.96 -9.46 0.21
C ALA A 78 -0.68 -9.85 -0.52
N THR A 79 0.32 -10.29 0.24
CA THR A 79 1.52 -10.97 -0.25
C THR A 79 1.44 -12.42 0.17
N PHE A 80 1.59 -13.32 -0.79
CA PHE A 80 1.47 -14.77 -0.60
C PHE A 80 2.86 -15.38 -0.39
N LEU A 81 2.92 -16.44 0.42
CA LEU A 81 4.11 -17.22 0.68
C LEU A 81 3.91 -18.64 0.14
N SER A 82 4.88 -19.12 -0.62
CA SER A 82 4.99 -20.54 -0.96
C SER A 82 6.39 -21.07 -0.68
N ILE A 83 6.47 -22.39 -0.41
CA ILE A 83 7.71 -23.14 -0.26
C ILE A 83 7.63 -24.32 -1.22
N ASN A 84 8.58 -24.45 -2.13
CA ASN A 84 8.59 -25.48 -3.19
C ASN A 84 7.26 -25.49 -3.95
N ASP A 85 6.77 -24.29 -4.32
CA ASP A 85 5.49 -24.03 -5.01
C ASP A 85 4.22 -24.45 -4.24
N ASN A 86 4.34 -24.92 -2.99
CA ASN A 86 3.21 -25.19 -2.13
C ASN A 86 2.82 -23.93 -1.35
N PHE A 87 1.55 -23.55 -1.43
CA PHE A 87 1.03 -22.41 -0.66
C PHE A 87 1.12 -22.68 0.86
N ILE A 88 1.74 -21.75 1.57
CA ILE A 88 1.91 -21.82 3.03
C ILE A 88 0.97 -20.84 3.75
N GLY A 89 0.81 -19.63 3.21
CA GLY A 89 0.01 -18.60 3.83
C GLY A 89 0.08 -17.27 3.10
N LYS A 90 -0.56 -16.25 3.66
CA LYS A 90 -0.50 -14.89 3.12
C LYS A 90 -0.42 -13.86 4.23
N PHE A 91 0.25 -12.75 3.96
CA PHE A 91 0.21 -11.53 4.75
C PHE A 91 -0.84 -10.60 4.15
N ILE A 92 -1.83 -10.21 4.95
CA ILE A 92 -2.86 -9.27 4.55
C ILE A 92 -2.47 -7.90 5.08
N PHE A 93 -2.39 -6.92 4.19
CA PHE A 93 -2.10 -5.54 4.55
C PHE A 93 -3.40 -4.76 4.61
N LYS A 94 -3.58 -4.06 5.71
CA LYS A 94 -4.71 -3.15 5.88
C LYS A 94 -4.15 -1.74 5.96
N SER A 95 -4.64 -0.88 5.10
CA SER A 95 -4.35 0.55 5.22
C SER A 95 -4.97 1.09 6.51
N GLN A 96 -4.21 1.89 7.24
CA GLN A 96 -4.71 2.59 8.42
C GLN A 96 -4.51 4.08 8.22
N LEU A 97 -5.52 4.86 8.53
CA LEU A 97 -5.35 6.30 8.64
C LEU A 97 -4.41 6.61 9.81
N ARG A 98 -3.58 7.63 9.65
CA ARG A 98 -2.77 8.12 10.76
C ARG A 98 -3.69 8.62 11.87
N ASN A 99 -3.25 8.43 13.13
CA ASN A 99 -3.98 8.93 14.29
C ASN A 99 -4.22 10.44 14.14
N GLY A 100 -5.41 10.89 14.48
CA GLY A 100 -5.82 12.29 14.40
C GLY A 100 -6.38 12.73 13.03
N ILE A 101 -6.30 11.91 11.98
CA ILE A 101 -6.87 12.26 10.66
C ILE A 101 -8.40 12.38 10.70
N PRO A 102 -9.16 11.44 11.31
CA PRO A 102 -10.61 11.57 11.41
C PRO A 102 -11.03 12.87 12.11
N GLU A 103 -10.41 13.19 13.22
CA GLU A 103 -10.70 14.39 14.02
C GLU A 103 -10.33 15.68 13.26
N LEU A 104 -9.20 15.66 12.53
CA LEU A 104 -8.78 16.76 11.68
C LEU A 104 -9.81 17.04 10.58
N ILE A 105 -10.22 16.00 9.85
CA ILE A 105 -11.20 16.11 8.77
C ILE A 105 -12.53 16.63 9.32
N GLN A 106 -12.99 16.12 10.46
CA GLN A 106 -14.21 16.57 11.09
C GLN A 106 -14.14 18.07 11.48
N SER A 107 -13.01 18.52 12.00
CA SER A 107 -12.77 19.93 12.30
C SER A 107 -12.75 20.80 11.04
N LEU A 108 -12.11 20.35 9.96
CA LEU A 108 -12.03 21.08 8.71
C LEU A 108 -13.38 21.17 7.98
N LYS A 109 -14.20 20.12 8.01
CA LYS A 109 -15.55 20.09 7.41
C LYS A 109 -16.48 21.22 7.90
N THR A 110 -16.23 21.72 9.10
CA THR A 110 -17.02 22.85 9.64
C THR A 110 -16.80 24.17 8.86
N LYS A 111 -15.68 24.28 8.14
CA LYS A 111 -15.25 25.52 7.45
C LYS A 111 -15.01 25.33 5.96
N PHE A 112 -14.76 24.11 5.51
CA PHE A 112 -14.32 23.80 4.16
C PHE A 112 -15.09 22.61 3.59
N GLU A 113 -15.30 22.62 2.29
CA GLU A 113 -15.69 21.44 1.54
C GLU A 113 -14.43 20.58 1.29
N ILE A 114 -14.45 19.33 1.73
CA ILE A 114 -13.28 18.45 1.66
C ILE A 114 -13.42 17.49 0.48
N HIS A 115 -12.38 17.41 -0.32
CA HIS A 115 -12.25 16.49 -1.44
C HIS A 115 -11.00 15.63 -1.26
N ILE A 116 -11.10 14.33 -1.51
CA ILE A 116 -9.97 13.40 -1.46
C ILE A 116 -9.78 12.80 -2.85
N LEU A 117 -8.59 13.00 -3.42
CA LEU A 117 -8.21 12.49 -4.74
C LEU A 117 -7.06 11.48 -4.55
N SER A 118 -7.32 10.20 -4.79
CA SER A 118 -6.33 9.13 -4.67
C SER A 118 -6.02 8.50 -6.02
N GLY A 119 -4.74 8.26 -6.30
CA GLY A 119 -4.31 7.43 -7.42
C GLY A 119 -4.53 5.94 -7.18
N ASP A 120 -4.75 5.53 -5.93
CA ASP A 120 -4.96 4.15 -5.55
C ASP A 120 -6.35 3.65 -6.01
N ASN A 121 -6.48 2.32 -6.05
CA ASN A 121 -7.75 1.69 -6.41
C ASN A 121 -8.73 1.69 -5.23
N ASN A 122 -10.00 1.38 -5.52
CA ASN A 122 -11.12 1.40 -4.57
C ASN A 122 -11.01 0.39 -3.41
N LYS A 123 -9.89 -0.35 -3.26
CA LYS A 123 -9.76 -1.37 -2.20
C LYS A 123 -9.79 -0.78 -0.81
N ASP A 124 -9.31 0.47 -0.67
CA ASP A 124 -9.33 1.19 0.61
C ASP A 124 -10.60 2.04 0.82
N LEU A 125 -11.53 2.03 -0.17
CA LEU A 125 -12.78 2.78 -0.09
C LEU A 125 -13.59 2.45 1.15
N LEU A 126 -13.72 1.16 1.48
CA LEU A 126 -14.50 0.70 2.63
C LEU A 126 -13.89 1.20 3.95
N LEU A 127 -12.56 1.18 4.06
CA LEU A 127 -11.86 1.72 5.23
C LEU A 127 -12.00 3.24 5.36
N MET A 128 -11.95 3.96 4.24
CA MET A 128 -12.13 5.41 4.24
C MET A 128 -13.60 5.82 4.42
N SER A 129 -14.54 5.11 3.82
CA SER A 129 -15.98 5.43 3.94
C SER A 129 -16.52 5.21 5.35
N ASP A 130 -16.04 4.18 6.06
CA ASP A 130 -16.47 3.91 7.44
C ASP A 130 -15.84 4.88 8.46
N LEU A 131 -14.63 5.40 8.15
CA LEU A 131 -13.89 6.29 9.04
C LEU A 131 -14.16 7.78 8.78
N LEU A 132 -14.57 8.15 7.56
CA LEU A 132 -14.64 9.53 7.11
C LEU A 132 -16.07 10.03 6.83
N GLU A 133 -17.11 9.37 7.34
CA GLU A 133 -18.53 9.69 7.11
C GLU A 133 -18.93 9.82 5.62
N LYS A 134 -20.17 9.48 5.29
CA LYS A 134 -20.69 9.34 3.90
C LYS A 134 -20.69 10.62 3.05
N ASP A 135 -20.32 11.78 3.59
CA ASP A 135 -20.46 13.08 2.95
C ASP A 135 -19.16 13.65 2.36
N LEU A 136 -18.09 12.85 2.26
CA LEU A 136 -16.85 13.29 1.63
C LEU A 136 -16.83 13.01 0.12
N ASN A 137 -16.36 13.99 -0.65
CA ASN A 137 -16.10 13.82 -2.08
C ASN A 137 -14.79 13.02 -2.27
N ILE A 138 -14.89 11.69 -2.34
CA ILE A 138 -13.72 10.82 -2.53
C ILE A 138 -13.69 10.30 -3.95
N ARG A 139 -12.56 10.45 -4.65
CA ARG A 139 -12.32 9.93 -5.99
C ARG A 139 -11.06 9.07 -5.99
N PHE A 140 -11.19 7.84 -6.49
CA PHE A 140 -10.10 6.87 -6.65
C PHE A 140 -9.66 6.75 -8.10
N ASN A 141 -8.56 6.04 -8.33
CA ASN A 141 -7.95 5.82 -9.64
C ASN A 141 -7.66 7.14 -10.39
N GLN A 142 -7.32 8.21 -9.67
CA GLN A 142 -7.06 9.50 -10.27
C GLN A 142 -5.63 9.57 -10.79
N THR A 143 -5.47 9.74 -12.09
CA THR A 143 -4.17 10.08 -12.68
C THR A 143 -3.76 11.52 -12.32
N PRO A 144 -2.48 11.91 -12.46
CA PRO A 144 -2.06 13.29 -12.30
C PRO A 144 -2.89 14.27 -13.15
N LYS A 145 -3.25 13.86 -14.37
CA LYS A 145 -4.10 14.64 -15.26
C LYS A 145 -5.52 14.79 -14.72
N ASP A 146 -6.14 13.73 -14.20
CA ASP A 146 -7.49 13.80 -13.64
C ASP A 146 -7.53 14.72 -12.42
N LYS A 147 -6.50 14.69 -11.57
CA LYS A 147 -6.37 15.60 -10.43
C LYS A 147 -6.28 17.05 -10.88
N PHE A 148 -5.44 17.35 -11.87
CA PHE A 148 -5.34 18.68 -12.46
C PHE A 148 -6.70 19.17 -13.03
N GLU A 149 -7.34 18.37 -13.86
CA GLU A 149 -8.62 18.72 -14.49
C GLU A 149 -9.72 18.95 -13.44
N TYR A 150 -9.69 18.17 -12.35
CA TYR A 150 -10.63 18.36 -11.26
C TYR A 150 -10.45 19.68 -10.52
N ILE A 151 -9.22 20.10 -10.23
CA ILE A 151 -8.92 21.40 -9.65
C ILE A 151 -9.42 22.53 -10.57
N GLU A 152 -9.12 22.45 -11.87
CA GLU A 152 -9.61 23.44 -12.85
C GLU A 152 -11.15 23.49 -12.90
N GLN A 153 -11.83 22.34 -12.79
CA GLN A 153 -13.30 22.30 -12.74
C GLN A 153 -13.83 23.03 -11.50
N LEU A 154 -13.25 22.83 -10.32
CA LEU A 154 -13.65 23.54 -9.10
C LEU A 154 -13.44 25.06 -9.22
N LYS A 155 -12.33 25.50 -9.81
CA LYS A 155 -12.07 26.92 -10.06
C LYS A 155 -13.06 27.55 -11.03
N LYS A 156 -13.45 26.82 -12.10
CA LYS A 156 -14.51 27.29 -13.03
C LYS A 156 -15.87 27.46 -12.34
N GLN A 157 -16.09 26.77 -11.22
CA GLN A 157 -17.27 26.95 -10.35
C GLN A 157 -17.09 28.10 -9.35
N ASN A 158 -16.07 28.95 -9.53
CA ASN A 158 -15.69 30.04 -8.62
C ASN A 158 -15.30 29.59 -7.20
N LYS A 159 -14.90 28.32 -7.02
CA LYS A 159 -14.38 27.84 -5.74
C LYS A 159 -12.91 28.24 -5.61
N LYS A 160 -12.51 28.63 -4.39
CA LYS A 160 -11.10 28.80 -4.04
C LYS A 160 -10.57 27.47 -3.49
N VAL A 161 -9.54 26.93 -4.12
CA VAL A 161 -9.03 25.58 -3.86
C VAL A 161 -7.68 25.66 -3.21
N MET A 162 -7.53 24.98 -2.06
CA MET A 162 -6.25 24.62 -1.49
C MET A 162 -6.00 23.13 -1.82
N MET A 163 -4.86 22.83 -2.42
CA MET A 163 -4.41 21.47 -2.71
C MET A 163 -3.27 21.09 -1.76
N ILE A 164 -3.35 19.91 -1.17
CA ILE A 164 -2.28 19.31 -0.37
C ILE A 164 -1.87 18.01 -1.04
N GLY A 165 -0.58 17.85 -1.34
CA GLY A 165 -0.05 16.68 -2.06
C GLY A 165 1.39 16.38 -1.70
N ASP A 166 1.90 15.19 -2.09
CA ASP A 166 3.26 14.74 -1.80
C ASP A 166 4.32 15.19 -2.83
N GLY A 167 3.95 16.01 -3.78
CA GLY A 167 4.81 16.72 -4.70
C GLY A 167 4.87 16.17 -6.12
N LEU A 168 5.61 15.11 -6.41
CA LEU A 168 5.97 14.76 -7.79
C LEU A 168 4.77 14.40 -8.67
N ASN A 169 3.85 13.59 -8.18
CA ASN A 169 2.67 13.18 -8.95
C ASN A 169 1.54 14.22 -8.90
N ASP A 170 1.60 15.16 -7.98
CA ASP A 170 0.57 16.15 -7.74
C ASP A 170 0.98 17.57 -8.21
N SER A 171 2.19 17.73 -8.76
CA SER A 171 2.75 19.04 -9.14
C SER A 171 1.83 19.88 -10.01
N GLY A 172 1.21 19.29 -11.05
CA GLY A 172 0.28 19.99 -11.92
C GLY A 172 -1.00 20.45 -11.19
N ALA A 173 -1.55 19.61 -10.32
CA ALA A 173 -2.73 19.94 -9.52
C ALA A 173 -2.42 20.99 -8.44
N LEU A 174 -1.23 20.90 -7.82
CA LEU A 174 -0.73 21.90 -6.87
C LEU A 174 -0.58 23.26 -7.53
N GLU A 175 0.04 23.35 -8.71
CA GLU A 175 0.22 24.57 -9.47
C GLU A 175 -1.12 25.16 -9.94
N ALA A 176 -2.06 24.33 -10.36
CA ALA A 176 -3.39 24.76 -10.78
C ALA A 176 -4.26 25.31 -9.64
N SER A 177 -3.97 24.93 -8.39
CA SER A 177 -4.74 25.37 -7.22
C SER A 177 -4.50 26.86 -6.88
N ASN A 178 -5.36 27.45 -6.02
CA ASN A 178 -5.11 28.80 -5.51
C ASN A 178 -4.01 28.80 -4.43
N VAL A 179 -3.90 27.71 -3.70
CA VAL A 179 -2.83 27.47 -2.71
C VAL A 179 -2.41 25.99 -2.81
N GLY A 180 -1.17 25.73 -3.15
CA GLY A 180 -0.56 24.39 -3.15
C GLY A 180 0.39 24.21 -1.94
N LEU A 181 0.27 23.08 -1.24
CA LEU A 181 1.11 22.72 -0.09
C LEU A 181 1.72 21.32 -0.29
#